data_565d1e0638c4bf930612d633097e0445
#
_entry.id   565d1e0638c4bf930612d633097e0445
#
_cell.length_a   1.000
_cell.length_b   1.000
_cell.length_c   1.000
_cell.angle_alpha   90.00
_cell.angle_beta   90.00
_cell.angle_gamma   90.00
#
_symmetry.space_group_name_H-M   'P 1'
#
loop_
_entity.id
_entity.type
_entity.pdbx_description
1 polymer ?
#
loop_
_entity_poly.entity_id
_entity_poly.type
_entity_poly.pdbx_seq_one_letter_code
_entity_poly.pdbx_strand_id
1 'polypeptide(L)'
;MKKYFVIALASLSIISCNRQLTTALKSSDKDFILNTANEFYAQKKWSNAIALYDRLPNLVAGTDDAPEVVFKLAYANYYDKNYRLAGHQFKNFAGTFLNDPRREEASYMAAICYYQDAADYNLDQTSTESAINMLQDFLNNHPNSDKERAEDANKKIDELTQRLETKYYEQARRYFRMADYRAAVTAFENLLEDYPSTKLRQKSFEHIMKAKYELGMHSIYDLKKDRLESAIAFSKDVERDYPDTNSSKEAASMREKLLKELDRHLKVIEENEKRKAEFLEKQREEELKKREKEEEEK
;
A
#
# COMPACT_ATOMS: atom_id res chain seq x y z
N MET A 1 -32.94 -47.88 0.36
CA MET A 1 -33.15 -47.77 -1.11
C MET A 1 -33.19 -46.34 -1.64
N LYS A 2 -33.91 -45.38 -0.99
CA LYS A 2 -33.96 -43.99 -1.49
C LYS A 2 -32.60 -43.25 -1.58
N LYS A 3 -31.67 -43.53 -0.64
CA LYS A 3 -30.33 -42.88 -0.64
C LYS A 3 -29.46 -43.32 -1.84
N TYR A 4 -29.54 -44.58 -2.24
CA TYR A 4 -28.77 -45.10 -3.38
C TYR A 4 -29.35 -44.63 -4.72
N PHE A 5 -30.66 -44.36 -4.80
CA PHE A 5 -31.30 -43.84 -5.98
C PHE A 5 -30.90 -42.37 -6.27
N VAL A 6 -30.73 -41.55 -5.21
CA VAL A 6 -30.24 -40.16 -5.31
C VAL A 6 -28.79 -40.11 -5.75
N ILE A 7 -27.94 -41.03 -5.25
CA ILE A 7 -26.52 -41.11 -5.63
C ILE A 7 -26.38 -41.55 -7.10
N ALA A 8 -27.20 -42.50 -7.56
CA ALA A 8 -27.22 -42.95 -8.95
C ALA A 8 -27.69 -41.87 -9.92
N LEU A 9 -28.71 -41.05 -9.56
CA LEU A 9 -29.13 -39.92 -10.38
C LEU A 9 -28.07 -38.80 -10.45
N ALA A 10 -27.35 -38.53 -9.35
CA ALA A 10 -26.29 -37.57 -9.31
C ALA A 10 -25.07 -37.97 -10.17
N SER A 11 -24.73 -39.26 -10.19
CA SER A 11 -23.65 -39.79 -11.04
C SER A 11 -23.96 -39.76 -12.53
N LEU A 12 -25.20 -40.01 -12.93
CA LEU A 12 -25.64 -39.91 -14.33
C LEU A 12 -25.59 -38.47 -14.88
N SER A 13 -25.91 -37.48 -14.05
CA SER A 13 -25.84 -36.07 -14.45
C SER A 13 -24.40 -35.57 -14.68
N ILE A 14 -23.41 -36.06 -13.93
CA ILE A 14 -22.00 -35.73 -14.10
C ILE A 14 -21.42 -36.30 -15.40
N ILE A 15 -21.79 -37.53 -15.76
CA ILE A 15 -21.32 -38.20 -16.97
C ILE A 15 -21.88 -37.53 -18.25
N SER A 16 -23.16 -37.13 -18.23
CA SER A 16 -23.81 -36.41 -19.33
C SER A 16 -23.17 -35.06 -19.60
N CYS A 17 -22.89 -34.31 -18.54
CA CYS A 17 -22.28 -32.98 -18.63
C CYS A 17 -20.86 -33.01 -19.21
N ASN A 18 -20.05 -34.00 -18.86
CA ASN A 18 -18.70 -34.16 -19.37
C ASN A 18 -18.69 -34.56 -20.87
N ARG A 19 -19.65 -35.35 -21.31
CA ARG A 19 -19.83 -35.69 -22.73
C ARG A 19 -20.22 -34.47 -23.56
N GLN A 20 -21.16 -33.64 -23.08
CA GLN A 20 -21.60 -32.43 -23.77
C GLN A 20 -20.43 -31.43 -23.94
N LEU A 21 -19.68 -31.18 -22.90
CA LEU A 21 -18.47 -30.32 -22.94
C LEU A 21 -17.46 -30.83 -23.98
N THR A 22 -17.12 -32.13 -23.89
CA THR A 22 -16.14 -32.74 -24.82
C THR A 22 -16.58 -32.67 -26.27
N THR A 23 -17.88 -32.81 -26.54
CA THR A 23 -18.43 -32.69 -27.91
C THR A 23 -18.35 -31.26 -28.40
N ALA A 24 -18.74 -30.27 -27.57
CA ALA A 24 -18.67 -28.86 -27.91
C ALA A 24 -17.20 -28.39 -28.13
N LEU A 25 -16.26 -28.86 -27.30
CA LEU A 25 -14.83 -28.55 -27.44
C LEU A 25 -14.22 -29.09 -28.73
N LYS A 26 -14.80 -30.13 -29.35
CA LYS A 26 -14.33 -30.68 -30.62
C LYS A 26 -15.08 -30.15 -31.82
N SER A 27 -16.16 -29.42 -31.63
CA SER A 27 -16.96 -28.83 -32.69
C SER A 27 -16.26 -27.65 -33.37
N SER A 28 -16.54 -27.42 -34.62
CA SER A 28 -16.25 -26.16 -35.35
C SER A 28 -17.53 -25.33 -35.57
N ASP A 29 -18.68 -25.81 -35.16
CA ASP A 29 -19.94 -25.09 -35.24
C ASP A 29 -20.02 -24.02 -34.16
N LYS A 30 -19.97 -22.76 -34.59
CA LYS A 30 -20.04 -21.58 -33.74
C LYS A 30 -21.30 -21.59 -32.88
N ASP A 31 -22.44 -21.82 -33.45
CA ASP A 31 -23.73 -21.72 -32.78
C ASP A 31 -23.91 -22.84 -31.74
N PHE A 32 -23.44 -24.03 -32.05
CA PHE A 32 -23.44 -25.15 -31.11
C PHE A 32 -22.53 -24.86 -29.90
N ILE A 33 -21.31 -24.32 -30.14
CA ILE A 33 -20.36 -23.95 -29.06
C ILE A 33 -20.96 -22.85 -28.19
N LEU A 34 -21.53 -21.80 -28.81
CA LEU A 34 -22.10 -20.65 -28.11
C LEU A 34 -23.31 -21.05 -27.24
N ASN A 35 -24.23 -21.83 -27.80
CA ASN A 35 -25.39 -22.31 -27.04
C ASN A 35 -24.99 -23.19 -25.88
N THR A 36 -24.03 -24.10 -26.06
CA THR A 36 -23.51 -24.95 -24.98
C THR A 36 -22.77 -24.13 -23.92
N ALA A 37 -22.01 -23.10 -24.28
CA ALA A 37 -21.37 -22.19 -23.36
C ALA A 37 -22.41 -21.43 -22.52
N ASN A 38 -23.46 -20.90 -23.14
CA ASN A 38 -24.58 -20.24 -22.48
C ASN A 38 -25.31 -21.15 -21.49
N GLU A 39 -25.52 -22.42 -21.84
CA GLU A 39 -26.11 -23.42 -20.93
C GLU A 39 -25.24 -23.64 -19.69
N PHE A 40 -23.93 -23.82 -19.84
CA PHE A 40 -23.02 -23.96 -18.71
C PHE A 40 -22.95 -22.69 -17.85
N TYR A 41 -22.95 -21.52 -18.48
CA TYR A 41 -23.01 -20.23 -17.80
C TYR A 41 -24.27 -20.11 -16.93
N ALA A 42 -25.45 -20.40 -17.50
CA ALA A 42 -26.71 -20.39 -16.77
C ALA A 42 -26.75 -21.40 -15.61
N GLN A 43 -26.07 -22.53 -15.74
CA GLN A 43 -25.88 -23.54 -14.69
C GLN A 43 -24.80 -23.18 -13.67
N LYS A 44 -24.15 -22.02 -13.79
CA LYS A 44 -23.02 -21.56 -12.97
C LYS A 44 -21.81 -22.52 -12.99
N LYS A 45 -21.66 -23.28 -14.07
CA LYS A 45 -20.50 -24.15 -14.31
C LYS A 45 -19.42 -23.35 -15.00
N TRP A 46 -18.81 -22.42 -14.23
CA TRP A 46 -17.96 -21.37 -14.77
C TRP A 46 -16.79 -21.89 -15.56
N SER A 47 -16.03 -22.85 -15.03
CA SER A 47 -14.86 -23.43 -15.73
C SER A 47 -15.25 -24.07 -17.07
N ASN A 48 -16.42 -24.73 -17.18
CA ASN A 48 -16.91 -25.32 -18.42
C ASN A 48 -17.32 -24.22 -19.43
N ALA A 49 -18.00 -23.19 -18.93
CA ALA A 49 -18.40 -22.04 -19.75
C ALA A 49 -17.15 -21.30 -20.30
N ILE A 50 -16.15 -21.04 -19.46
CA ILE A 50 -14.88 -20.42 -19.84
C ILE A 50 -14.22 -21.21 -20.96
N ALA A 51 -14.07 -22.53 -20.78
CA ALA A 51 -13.41 -23.39 -21.76
C ALA A 51 -14.04 -23.31 -23.17
N LEU A 52 -15.36 -23.07 -23.24
CA LEU A 52 -16.07 -22.89 -24.50
C LEU A 52 -16.02 -21.45 -25.00
N TYR A 53 -16.25 -20.46 -24.11
CA TYR A 53 -16.16 -19.06 -24.49
C TYR A 53 -14.79 -18.67 -24.99
N ASP A 54 -13.69 -19.23 -24.46
CA ASP A 54 -12.32 -18.96 -24.92
C ASP A 54 -12.07 -19.32 -26.39
N ARG A 55 -12.88 -20.22 -26.96
CA ARG A 55 -12.79 -20.61 -28.37
C ARG A 55 -13.57 -19.69 -29.33
N LEU A 56 -14.52 -18.92 -28.78
CA LEU A 56 -15.48 -18.15 -29.57
C LEU A 56 -14.94 -16.81 -30.10
N PRO A 57 -14.03 -16.05 -29.44
CA PRO A 57 -13.68 -14.71 -29.90
C PRO A 57 -13.25 -14.63 -31.35
N ASN A 58 -12.46 -15.60 -31.83
CA ASN A 58 -12.04 -15.67 -33.25
C ASN A 58 -13.17 -16.09 -34.20
N LEU A 59 -14.17 -16.84 -33.73
CA LEU A 59 -15.30 -17.32 -34.51
C LEU A 59 -16.42 -16.27 -34.63
N VAL A 60 -16.52 -15.37 -33.66
CA VAL A 60 -17.53 -14.31 -33.61
C VAL A 60 -16.99 -12.92 -33.94
N ALA A 61 -15.70 -12.81 -34.26
CA ALA A 61 -15.08 -11.52 -34.57
C ALA A 61 -15.83 -10.82 -35.74
N GLY A 62 -16.26 -9.56 -35.47
CA GLY A 62 -17.03 -8.76 -36.45
C GLY A 62 -18.51 -9.14 -36.58
N THR A 63 -19.02 -10.06 -35.79
CA THR A 63 -20.45 -10.38 -35.70
C THR A 63 -21.14 -9.70 -34.51
N ASP A 64 -22.46 -9.69 -34.52
CA ASP A 64 -23.28 -9.15 -33.40
C ASP A 64 -23.14 -9.96 -32.08
N ASP A 65 -22.66 -11.20 -32.17
CA ASP A 65 -22.41 -12.05 -30.99
C ASP A 65 -21.14 -11.68 -30.23
N ALA A 66 -20.19 -10.96 -30.85
CA ALA A 66 -18.88 -10.70 -30.28
C ALA A 66 -18.94 -9.96 -28.93
N PRO A 67 -19.71 -8.88 -28.74
CA PRO A 67 -19.83 -8.20 -27.46
C PRO A 67 -20.37 -9.12 -26.36
N GLU A 68 -21.39 -9.91 -26.66
CA GLU A 68 -22.02 -10.81 -25.70
C GLU A 68 -21.05 -11.90 -25.22
N VAL A 69 -20.32 -12.52 -26.15
CA VAL A 69 -19.35 -13.57 -25.85
C VAL A 69 -18.23 -13.03 -24.96
N VAL A 70 -17.63 -11.87 -25.31
CA VAL A 70 -16.53 -11.28 -24.55
C VAL A 70 -17.00 -10.87 -23.15
N PHE A 71 -18.21 -10.30 -23.05
CA PHE A 71 -18.77 -9.86 -21.78
C PHE A 71 -19.08 -11.04 -20.83
N LYS A 72 -19.71 -12.11 -21.36
CA LYS A 72 -19.98 -13.32 -20.58
C LYS A 72 -18.71 -14.07 -20.18
N LEU A 73 -17.70 -14.10 -21.05
CA LEU A 73 -16.41 -14.70 -20.72
C LEU A 73 -15.76 -13.96 -19.53
N ALA A 74 -15.80 -12.62 -19.54
CA ALA A 74 -15.28 -11.82 -18.44
C ALA A 74 -16.02 -12.11 -17.13
N TYR A 75 -17.35 -12.18 -17.17
CA TYR A 75 -18.15 -12.55 -15.98
C TYR A 75 -17.91 -13.98 -15.53
N ALA A 76 -17.78 -14.94 -16.45
CA ALA A 76 -17.47 -16.32 -16.09
C ALA A 76 -16.13 -16.41 -15.34
N ASN A 77 -15.10 -15.70 -15.80
CA ASN A 77 -13.82 -15.61 -15.12
C ASN A 77 -13.94 -14.91 -13.75
N TYR A 78 -14.76 -13.85 -13.64
CA TYR A 78 -15.03 -13.19 -12.35
C TYR A 78 -15.65 -14.13 -11.32
N TYR A 79 -16.68 -14.89 -11.72
CA TYR A 79 -17.35 -15.85 -10.85
C TYR A 79 -16.47 -17.07 -10.52
N ASP A 80 -15.54 -17.43 -11.41
CA ASP A 80 -14.54 -18.49 -11.18
C ASP A 80 -13.34 -17.97 -10.35
N LYS A 81 -13.40 -16.70 -9.91
CA LYS A 81 -12.36 -16.00 -9.11
C LYS A 81 -11.03 -15.76 -9.84
N ASN A 82 -11.02 -15.85 -11.15
CA ASN A 82 -9.89 -15.48 -11.99
C ASN A 82 -9.85 -13.95 -12.18
N TYR A 83 -9.77 -13.19 -11.07
CA TYR A 83 -10.02 -11.76 -11.06
C TYR A 83 -9.08 -10.98 -11.99
N ARG A 84 -7.79 -11.30 -12.02
CA ARG A 84 -6.82 -10.62 -12.89
C ARG A 84 -7.20 -10.75 -14.36
N LEU A 85 -7.57 -11.96 -14.79
CA LEU A 85 -7.99 -12.22 -16.17
C LEU A 85 -9.32 -11.54 -16.49
N ALA A 86 -10.30 -11.67 -15.59
CA ALA A 86 -11.60 -11.01 -15.73
C ALA A 86 -11.46 -9.48 -15.84
N GLY A 87 -10.63 -8.87 -14.99
CA GLY A 87 -10.36 -7.43 -15.03
C GLY A 87 -9.79 -6.97 -16.36
N HIS A 88 -8.82 -7.73 -16.91
CA HIS A 88 -8.27 -7.46 -18.22
C HIS A 88 -9.31 -7.60 -19.34
N GLN A 89 -10.17 -8.63 -19.29
CA GLN A 89 -11.22 -8.86 -20.27
C GLN A 89 -12.30 -7.77 -20.22
N PHE A 90 -12.74 -7.34 -19.03
CA PHE A 90 -13.66 -6.21 -18.88
C PHE A 90 -13.07 -4.90 -19.37
N LYS A 91 -11.80 -4.61 -19.07
CA LYS A 91 -11.10 -3.44 -19.60
C LYS A 91 -11.03 -3.45 -21.12
N ASN A 92 -10.71 -4.59 -21.72
CA ASN A 92 -10.69 -4.74 -23.17
C ASN A 92 -12.08 -4.56 -23.76
N PHE A 93 -13.14 -5.11 -23.14
CA PHE A 93 -14.52 -4.89 -23.59
C PHE A 93 -14.85 -3.39 -23.64
N ALA A 94 -14.60 -2.66 -22.55
CA ALA A 94 -14.89 -1.24 -22.45
C ALA A 94 -14.09 -0.40 -23.47
N GLY A 95 -12.89 -0.84 -23.85
CA GLY A 95 -12.06 -0.18 -24.86
C GLY A 95 -12.40 -0.53 -26.30
N THR A 96 -12.97 -1.72 -26.53
CA THR A 96 -13.29 -2.22 -27.87
C THR A 96 -14.71 -1.85 -28.30
N PHE A 97 -15.69 -2.01 -27.41
CA PHE A 97 -17.11 -1.82 -27.70
C PHE A 97 -17.61 -0.47 -27.18
N LEU A 98 -17.11 0.62 -27.79
CA LEU A 98 -17.33 2.00 -27.31
C LEU A 98 -18.79 2.42 -27.25
N ASN A 99 -19.64 1.86 -28.12
CA ASN A 99 -21.06 2.18 -28.24
C ASN A 99 -21.97 1.13 -27.53
N ASP A 100 -21.39 0.11 -26.90
CA ASP A 100 -22.19 -0.87 -26.17
C ASP A 100 -22.71 -0.27 -24.87
N PRO A 101 -24.01 -0.42 -24.54
CA PRO A 101 -24.59 0.13 -23.32
C PRO A 101 -23.96 -0.44 -22.03
N ARG A 102 -23.31 -1.60 -22.12
CA ARG A 102 -22.62 -2.26 -20.99
C ARG A 102 -21.19 -1.75 -20.80
N ARG A 103 -20.72 -0.78 -21.58
CA ARG A 103 -19.35 -0.24 -21.49
C ARG A 103 -19.03 0.30 -20.10
N GLU A 104 -19.96 1.06 -19.50
CA GLU A 104 -19.78 1.58 -18.15
C GLU A 104 -19.71 0.45 -17.11
N GLU A 105 -20.62 -0.51 -17.21
CA GLU A 105 -20.60 -1.69 -16.34
C GLU A 105 -19.30 -2.47 -16.45
N ALA A 106 -18.79 -2.66 -17.68
CA ALA A 106 -17.51 -3.33 -17.91
C ALA A 106 -16.35 -2.54 -17.30
N SER A 107 -16.35 -1.20 -17.42
CA SER A 107 -15.32 -0.35 -16.78
C SER A 107 -15.34 -0.49 -15.26
N TYR A 108 -16.53 -0.49 -14.67
CA TYR A 108 -16.70 -0.70 -13.23
C TYR A 108 -16.27 -2.10 -12.81
N MET A 109 -16.71 -3.15 -13.53
CA MET A 109 -16.33 -4.52 -13.22
C MET A 109 -14.82 -4.79 -13.40
N ALA A 110 -14.16 -4.10 -14.35
CA ALA A 110 -12.70 -4.13 -14.43
C ALA A 110 -12.07 -3.63 -13.13
N ALA A 111 -12.49 -2.45 -12.63
CA ALA A 111 -11.98 -1.90 -11.37
C ALA A 111 -12.27 -2.81 -10.17
N ILE A 112 -13.48 -3.40 -10.09
CA ILE A 112 -13.84 -4.37 -9.05
C ILE A 112 -12.94 -5.62 -9.09
N CYS A 113 -12.61 -6.11 -10.27
CA CYS A 113 -11.69 -7.25 -10.42
C CYS A 113 -10.29 -6.93 -9.87
N TYR A 114 -9.74 -5.75 -10.20
CA TYR A 114 -8.46 -5.31 -9.64
C TYR A 114 -8.52 -5.13 -8.13
N TYR A 115 -9.64 -4.62 -7.58
CA TYR A 115 -9.86 -4.55 -6.14
C TYR A 115 -9.85 -5.93 -5.47
N GLN A 116 -10.49 -6.94 -6.11
CA GLN A 116 -10.50 -8.32 -5.59
C GLN A 116 -9.13 -9.00 -5.68
N ASP A 117 -8.28 -8.61 -6.65
CA ASP A 117 -6.91 -9.13 -6.83
C ASP A 117 -5.90 -8.39 -5.94
N ALA A 118 -6.30 -7.30 -5.27
CA ALA A 118 -5.41 -6.49 -4.45
C ALA A 118 -4.92 -7.26 -3.22
N ALA A 119 -3.60 -7.24 -3.02
CA ALA A 119 -2.93 -8.00 -1.97
C ALA A 119 -3.16 -7.42 -0.56
N ASP A 120 -2.94 -8.24 0.48
CA ASP A 120 -2.88 -7.76 1.85
C ASP A 120 -1.68 -6.82 2.07
N TYR A 121 -1.76 -5.94 3.09
CA TYR A 121 -0.76 -4.88 3.36
C TYR A 121 0.68 -5.38 3.56
N ASN A 122 0.87 -6.63 3.99
CA ASN A 122 2.18 -7.25 4.25
C ASN A 122 2.86 -7.82 3.00
N LEU A 123 2.16 -7.85 1.87
CA LEU A 123 2.65 -8.33 0.58
C LEU A 123 3.10 -7.15 -0.31
N ASP A 124 3.49 -7.44 -1.55
CA ASP A 124 3.73 -6.43 -2.57
C ASP A 124 2.43 -5.68 -2.90
N GLN A 125 2.52 -4.36 -3.07
CA GLN A 125 1.34 -3.49 -3.23
C GLN A 125 1.10 -3.02 -4.67
N THR A 126 1.83 -3.53 -5.64
CA THR A 126 1.65 -3.17 -7.05
C THR A 126 0.20 -3.44 -7.52
N SER A 127 -0.40 -4.54 -7.05
CA SER A 127 -1.80 -4.85 -7.34
C SER A 127 -2.78 -3.89 -6.64
N THR A 128 -2.46 -3.43 -5.42
CA THR A 128 -3.27 -2.45 -4.68
C THR A 128 -3.24 -1.09 -5.37
N GLU A 129 -2.07 -0.61 -5.78
CA GLU A 129 -1.91 0.64 -6.53
C GLU A 129 -2.64 0.57 -7.88
N SER A 130 -2.52 -0.55 -8.58
CA SER A 130 -3.25 -0.80 -9.83
C SER A 130 -4.77 -0.75 -9.63
N ALA A 131 -5.27 -1.30 -8.53
CA ALA A 131 -6.69 -1.26 -8.20
C ALA A 131 -7.18 0.16 -7.91
N ILE A 132 -6.41 0.96 -7.16
CA ILE A 132 -6.73 2.38 -6.91
C ILE A 132 -6.81 3.13 -8.24
N ASN A 133 -5.81 2.97 -9.11
CA ASN A 133 -5.78 3.63 -10.41
C ASN A 133 -7.00 3.23 -11.27
N MET A 134 -7.38 1.96 -11.31
CA MET A 134 -8.53 1.49 -12.07
C MET A 134 -9.86 2.05 -11.53
N LEU A 135 -10.00 2.18 -10.20
CA LEU A 135 -11.17 2.79 -9.58
C LEU A 135 -11.25 4.31 -9.88
N GLN A 136 -10.11 5.00 -9.84
CA GLN A 136 -10.02 6.42 -10.20
C GLN A 136 -10.31 6.63 -11.69
N ASP A 137 -9.76 5.79 -12.58
CA ASP A 137 -10.05 5.81 -14.02
C ASP A 137 -11.54 5.62 -14.29
N PHE A 138 -12.20 4.70 -13.57
CA PHE A 138 -13.65 4.54 -13.67
C PHE A 138 -14.39 5.83 -13.31
N LEU A 139 -14.10 6.43 -12.18
CA LEU A 139 -14.75 7.67 -11.73
C LEU A 139 -14.50 8.84 -12.71
N ASN A 140 -13.29 8.96 -13.23
CA ASN A 140 -12.92 10.03 -14.15
C ASN A 140 -13.59 9.87 -15.54
N ASN A 141 -13.70 8.65 -16.03
CA ASN A 141 -14.27 8.36 -17.36
C ASN A 141 -15.79 8.27 -17.35
N HIS A 142 -16.41 8.10 -16.17
CA HIS A 142 -17.86 8.00 -16.00
C HIS A 142 -18.38 8.96 -14.92
N PRO A 143 -18.23 10.31 -15.10
CA PRO A 143 -18.62 11.31 -14.10
C PRO A 143 -20.13 11.33 -13.82
N ASN A 144 -20.93 10.81 -14.76
CA ASN A 144 -22.40 10.68 -14.66
C ASN A 144 -22.86 9.26 -14.29
N SER A 145 -21.95 8.41 -13.80
CA SER A 145 -22.29 7.09 -13.28
C SER A 145 -23.34 7.17 -12.18
N ASP A 146 -24.08 6.08 -11.99
CA ASP A 146 -25.03 6.05 -10.88
C ASP A 146 -24.29 6.25 -9.54
N LYS A 147 -25.00 6.89 -8.62
CA LYS A 147 -24.45 7.29 -7.31
C LYS A 147 -23.92 6.09 -6.51
N GLU A 148 -24.57 4.95 -6.61
CA GLU A 148 -24.20 3.74 -5.85
C GLU A 148 -22.82 3.21 -6.29
N ARG A 149 -22.56 3.15 -7.61
CA ARG A 149 -21.25 2.72 -8.14
C ARG A 149 -20.15 3.72 -7.81
N ALA A 150 -20.46 5.02 -7.90
CA ALA A 150 -19.50 6.06 -7.56
C ALA A 150 -19.12 6.03 -6.06
N GLU A 151 -20.10 5.89 -5.17
CA GLU A 151 -19.87 5.75 -3.72
C GLU A 151 -19.10 4.47 -3.39
N ASP A 152 -19.44 3.36 -4.03
CA ASP A 152 -18.74 2.08 -3.84
C ASP A 152 -17.27 2.17 -4.31
N ALA A 153 -17.00 2.80 -5.46
CA ALA A 153 -15.66 3.00 -5.96
C ALA A 153 -14.81 3.88 -5.00
N ASN A 154 -15.36 5.00 -4.53
CA ASN A 154 -14.69 5.85 -3.55
C ASN A 154 -14.38 5.10 -2.24
N LYS A 155 -15.36 4.35 -1.72
CA LYS A 155 -15.16 3.54 -0.52
C LYS A 155 -14.02 2.53 -0.69
N LYS A 156 -13.93 1.87 -1.86
CA LYS A 156 -12.85 0.93 -2.16
C LYS A 156 -11.49 1.60 -2.30
N ILE A 157 -11.43 2.80 -2.86
CA ILE A 157 -10.21 3.62 -2.88
C ILE A 157 -9.76 3.92 -1.45
N ASP A 158 -10.66 4.34 -0.57
CA ASP A 158 -10.34 4.61 0.83
C ASP A 158 -9.82 3.34 1.54
N GLU A 159 -10.45 2.19 1.34
CA GLU A 159 -10.03 0.91 1.92
C GLU A 159 -8.63 0.50 1.44
N LEU A 160 -8.34 0.64 0.15
CA LEU A 160 -7.03 0.33 -0.43
C LEU A 160 -5.95 1.32 0.03
N THR A 161 -6.29 2.60 0.13
CA THR A 161 -5.39 3.65 0.64
C THR A 161 -5.03 3.36 2.10
N GLN A 162 -6.01 3.01 2.95
CA GLN A 162 -5.74 2.60 4.34
C GLN A 162 -4.83 1.36 4.43
N ARG A 163 -4.90 0.46 3.45
CA ARG A 163 -4.01 -0.71 3.36
C ARG A 163 -2.57 -0.29 3.07
N LEU A 164 -2.35 0.67 2.16
CA LEU A 164 -1.03 1.27 1.89
C LEU A 164 -0.49 2.00 3.12
N GLU A 165 -1.30 2.87 3.74
CA GLU A 165 -0.93 3.57 4.99
C GLU A 165 -0.51 2.58 6.08
N THR A 166 -1.24 1.48 6.25
CA THR A 166 -0.91 0.43 7.22
C THR A 166 0.43 -0.23 6.92
N LYS A 167 0.72 -0.49 5.65
CA LYS A 167 2.02 -1.04 5.22
C LYS A 167 3.17 -0.12 5.61
N TYR A 168 3.09 1.15 5.25
CA TYR A 168 4.14 2.12 5.55
C TYR A 168 4.31 2.34 7.05
N TYR A 169 3.20 2.40 7.78
CA TYR A 169 3.22 2.48 9.24
C TYR A 169 3.91 1.27 9.88
N GLU A 170 3.56 0.05 9.49
CA GLU A 170 4.17 -1.16 10.04
C GLU A 170 5.65 -1.30 9.62
N GLN A 171 6.03 -0.79 8.46
CA GLN A 171 7.42 -0.70 8.04
C GLN A 171 8.22 0.27 8.94
N ALA A 172 7.70 1.47 9.17
CA ALA A 172 8.32 2.46 10.08
C ALA A 172 8.42 1.91 11.51
N ARG A 173 7.35 1.27 12.00
CA ARG A 173 7.32 0.61 13.31
C ARG A 173 8.32 -0.55 13.41
N ARG A 174 8.64 -1.22 12.32
CA ARG A 174 9.68 -2.25 12.28
C ARG A 174 11.06 -1.66 12.52
N TYR A 175 11.40 -0.54 11.87
CA TYR A 175 12.64 0.19 12.14
C TYR A 175 12.73 0.61 13.61
N PHE A 176 11.65 1.14 14.17
CA PHE A 176 11.59 1.48 15.59
C PHE A 176 11.88 0.29 16.51
N ARG A 177 11.28 -0.88 16.26
CA ARG A 177 11.52 -2.11 17.04
C ARG A 177 12.96 -2.63 16.92
N MET A 178 13.61 -2.36 15.79
CA MET A 178 15.02 -2.70 15.55
C MET A 178 15.98 -1.69 16.17
N ALA A 179 15.47 -0.67 16.89
CA ALA A 179 16.21 0.45 17.43
C ALA A 179 16.94 1.29 16.36
N ASP A 180 16.60 1.15 15.07
CA ASP A 180 17.02 2.09 14.05
C ASP A 180 16.10 3.33 14.07
N TYR A 181 16.28 4.13 15.10
CA TYR A 181 15.43 5.28 15.37
C TYR A 181 15.51 6.35 14.27
N ARG A 182 16.67 6.47 13.59
CA ARG A 182 16.80 7.41 12.48
C ARG A 182 15.95 6.99 11.28
N ALA A 183 16.07 5.74 10.87
CA ALA A 183 15.24 5.21 9.80
C ALA A 183 13.74 5.22 10.17
N ALA A 184 13.41 4.94 11.45
CA ALA A 184 12.04 5.02 11.93
C ALA A 184 11.44 6.43 11.81
N VAL A 185 12.17 7.47 12.26
CA VAL A 185 11.73 8.87 12.14
C VAL A 185 11.46 9.21 10.69
N THR A 186 12.43 8.98 9.79
CA THR A 186 12.26 9.25 8.35
C THR A 186 11.08 8.50 7.74
N ALA A 187 10.91 7.21 8.08
CA ALA A 187 9.82 6.42 7.53
C ALA A 187 8.43 6.88 8.02
N PHE A 188 8.30 7.31 9.29
CA PHE A 188 7.05 7.89 9.77
C PHE A 188 6.80 9.29 9.20
N GLU A 189 7.83 10.12 9.03
CA GLU A 189 7.72 11.44 8.41
C GLU A 189 7.26 11.30 6.94
N ASN A 190 7.82 10.38 6.17
CA ASN A 190 7.38 10.07 4.80
C ASN A 190 5.90 9.60 4.77
N LEU A 191 5.48 8.73 5.69
CA LEU A 191 4.07 8.33 5.80
C LEU A 191 3.15 9.54 5.99
N LEU A 192 3.54 10.50 6.82
CA LEU A 192 2.74 11.68 7.11
C LEU A 192 2.73 12.70 5.96
N GLU A 193 3.78 12.72 5.14
CA GLU A 193 3.90 13.53 3.94
C GLU A 193 3.05 12.93 2.80
N ASP A 194 3.18 11.62 2.56
CA ASP A 194 2.44 10.93 1.49
C ASP A 194 0.94 10.81 1.80
N TYR A 195 0.59 10.69 3.09
CA TYR A 195 -0.80 10.51 3.56
C TYR A 195 -1.16 11.51 4.66
N PRO A 196 -1.33 12.80 4.34
CA PRO A 196 -1.56 13.85 5.35
C PRO A 196 -2.86 13.67 6.16
N SER A 197 -3.86 13.00 5.58
CA SER A 197 -5.17 12.74 6.21
C SER A 197 -5.24 11.38 6.94
N THR A 198 -4.12 10.69 7.10
CA THR A 198 -4.10 9.34 7.70
C THR A 198 -4.64 9.33 9.13
N LYS A 199 -5.45 8.33 9.45
CA LYS A 199 -5.90 8.05 10.82
C LYS A 199 -4.78 7.56 11.75
N LEU A 200 -3.63 7.22 11.19
CA LEU A 200 -2.43 6.77 11.90
C LEU A 200 -1.55 7.95 12.37
N ARG A 201 -1.92 9.20 12.05
CA ARG A 201 -1.14 10.40 12.30
C ARG A 201 -0.70 10.52 13.78
N GLN A 202 -1.62 10.45 14.72
CA GLN A 202 -1.29 10.54 16.15
C GLN A 202 -0.33 9.44 16.60
N LYS A 203 -0.56 8.19 16.18
CA LYS A 203 0.33 7.06 16.50
C LYS A 203 1.72 7.22 15.89
N SER A 204 1.81 7.82 14.71
CA SER A 204 3.08 8.13 14.05
C SER A 204 3.84 9.20 14.84
N PHE A 205 3.18 10.26 15.28
CA PHE A 205 3.77 11.29 16.17
C PHE A 205 4.31 10.70 17.47
N GLU A 206 3.59 9.79 18.10
CA GLU A 206 4.05 9.07 19.31
C GLU A 206 5.35 8.29 19.05
N HIS A 207 5.44 7.59 17.95
CA HIS A 207 6.65 6.83 17.59
C HIS A 207 7.81 7.74 17.21
N ILE A 208 7.56 8.83 16.47
CA ILE A 208 8.57 9.83 16.12
C ILE A 208 9.12 10.46 17.41
N MET A 209 8.23 10.85 18.35
CA MET A 209 8.66 11.44 19.63
C MET A 209 9.57 10.48 20.41
N LYS A 210 9.17 9.22 20.55
CA LYS A 210 9.97 8.19 21.22
C LYS A 210 11.31 7.95 20.50
N ALA A 211 11.31 7.88 19.18
CA ALA A 211 12.53 7.69 18.39
C ALA A 211 13.47 8.89 18.51
N LYS A 212 12.98 10.13 18.41
CA LYS A 212 13.78 11.36 18.60
C LYS A 212 14.31 11.46 20.05
N TYR A 213 13.53 11.03 21.04
CA TYR A 213 13.98 10.95 22.43
C TYR A 213 15.19 10.00 22.58
N GLU A 214 15.08 8.77 22.06
CA GLU A 214 16.19 7.79 22.10
C GLU A 214 17.43 8.30 21.35
N LEU A 215 17.24 8.92 20.18
CA LEU A 215 18.32 9.54 19.42
C LEU A 215 18.99 10.68 20.20
N GLY A 216 18.25 11.52 20.89
CA GLY A 216 18.80 12.60 21.70
C GLY A 216 19.59 12.09 22.90
N MET A 217 19.01 11.15 23.65
CA MET A 217 19.60 10.62 24.87
C MET A 217 20.89 9.80 24.61
N HIS A 218 20.93 9.04 23.51
CA HIS A 218 22.00 8.06 23.24
C HIS A 218 22.93 8.43 22.06
N SER A 219 22.98 9.72 21.69
CA SER A 219 23.85 10.17 20.62
C SER A 219 25.32 10.26 21.04
N ILE A 220 26.21 10.14 20.04
CA ILE A 220 27.62 10.54 20.17
C ILE A 220 27.73 12.05 20.41
N TYR A 221 28.83 12.49 21.00
CA TYR A 221 29.08 13.85 21.46
C TYR A 221 28.73 14.91 20.40
N ASP A 222 29.25 14.78 19.17
CA ASP A 222 29.13 15.78 18.11
C ASP A 222 27.69 15.97 17.59
N LEU A 223 26.85 14.95 17.67
CA LEU A 223 25.47 14.99 17.19
C LEU A 223 24.44 15.18 18.31
N LYS A 224 24.88 15.15 19.57
CA LYS A 224 23.98 15.06 20.71
C LYS A 224 23.16 16.33 20.89
N LYS A 225 23.79 17.51 20.80
CA LYS A 225 23.12 18.80 20.94
C LYS A 225 21.96 18.94 19.95
N ASP A 226 22.21 18.78 18.67
CA ASP A 226 21.23 18.98 17.60
C ASP A 226 20.05 18.00 17.72
N ARG A 227 20.35 16.76 18.13
CA ARG A 227 19.31 15.74 18.31
C ARG A 227 18.45 15.99 19.54
N LEU A 228 19.05 16.47 20.64
CA LEU A 228 18.29 16.88 21.84
C LEU A 228 17.38 18.07 21.51
N GLU A 229 17.89 19.08 20.83
CA GLU A 229 17.13 20.26 20.42
C GLU A 229 15.98 19.89 19.46
N SER A 230 16.25 19.00 18.48
CA SER A 230 15.22 18.47 17.57
C SER A 230 14.11 17.71 18.33
N ALA A 231 14.47 16.87 19.31
CA ALA A 231 13.49 16.13 20.10
C ALA A 231 12.66 17.07 20.99
N ILE A 232 13.27 18.09 21.59
CA ILE A 232 12.60 19.12 22.40
C ILE A 232 11.62 19.92 21.52
N ALA A 233 12.03 20.32 20.33
CA ALA A 233 11.14 21.04 19.40
C ALA A 233 9.94 20.17 19.01
N PHE A 234 10.16 18.92 18.62
CA PHE A 234 9.09 18.00 18.23
C PHE A 234 8.11 17.71 19.38
N SER A 235 8.60 17.68 20.65
CA SER A 235 7.69 17.50 21.80
C SER A 235 6.64 18.61 21.93
N LYS A 236 7.00 19.84 21.52
CA LYS A 236 6.06 20.97 21.50
C LYS A 236 5.04 20.85 20.38
N ASP A 237 5.45 20.28 19.24
CA ASP A 237 4.53 19.99 18.12
C ASP A 237 3.49 18.95 18.54
N VAL A 238 3.91 17.90 19.27
CA VAL A 238 2.98 16.89 19.80
C VAL A 238 1.97 17.53 20.76
N GLU A 239 2.40 18.42 21.64
CA GLU A 239 1.49 19.12 22.57
C GLU A 239 0.52 20.06 21.87
N ARG A 240 1.00 20.77 20.84
CA ARG A 240 0.18 21.68 20.05
C ARG A 240 -0.89 20.93 19.26
N ASP A 241 -0.50 19.83 18.60
CA ASP A 241 -1.36 19.10 17.66
C ASP A 241 -2.31 18.13 18.38
N TYR A 242 -1.96 17.68 19.59
CA TYR A 242 -2.74 16.71 20.39
C TYR A 242 -2.88 17.16 21.86
N PRO A 243 -3.44 18.34 22.14
CA PRO A 243 -3.56 18.85 23.50
C PRO A 243 -4.40 17.89 24.38
N ASP A 244 -4.07 17.84 25.67
CA ASP A 244 -4.78 17.07 26.71
C ASP A 244 -4.82 15.54 26.51
N THR A 245 -4.06 15.00 25.55
CA THR A 245 -3.93 13.56 25.31
C THR A 245 -2.84 12.93 26.19
N ASN A 246 -2.82 11.59 26.23
CA ASN A 246 -1.72 10.86 26.86
C ASN A 246 -0.40 11.08 26.09
N SER A 247 -0.46 11.21 24.77
CA SER A 247 0.70 11.51 23.90
C SER A 247 1.35 12.84 24.30
N SER A 248 0.56 13.88 24.53
CA SER A 248 1.00 15.20 25.00
C SER A 248 1.68 15.11 26.36
N LYS A 249 1.08 14.43 27.33
CA LYS A 249 1.66 14.24 28.67
C LYS A 249 2.97 13.46 28.63
N GLU A 250 3.05 12.42 27.81
CA GLU A 250 4.27 11.64 27.62
C GLU A 250 5.36 12.50 26.96
N ALA A 251 5.03 13.28 25.94
CA ALA A 251 5.95 14.20 25.27
C ALA A 251 6.50 15.28 26.25
N ALA A 252 5.65 15.85 27.10
CA ALA A 252 6.07 16.81 28.13
C ALA A 252 7.06 16.17 29.10
N SER A 253 6.78 14.97 29.60
CA SER A 253 7.68 14.25 30.50
C SER A 253 9.03 13.92 29.85
N MET A 254 9.01 13.52 28.57
CA MET A 254 10.24 13.30 27.79
C MET A 254 11.03 14.61 27.63
N ARG A 255 10.35 15.73 27.32
CA ARG A 255 10.99 17.05 27.20
C ARG A 255 11.73 17.47 28.46
N GLU A 256 11.18 17.26 29.66
CA GLU A 256 11.86 17.58 30.90
C GLU A 256 13.20 16.84 31.02
N LYS A 257 13.25 15.57 30.65
CA LYS A 257 14.48 14.76 30.66
C LYS A 257 15.46 15.23 29.60
N LEU A 258 14.99 15.55 28.39
CA LEU A 258 15.81 16.08 27.31
C LEU A 258 16.44 17.42 27.66
N LEU A 259 15.70 18.33 28.30
CA LEU A 259 16.21 19.62 28.75
C LEU A 259 17.33 19.47 29.81
N LYS A 260 17.18 18.56 30.76
CA LYS A 260 18.21 18.24 31.75
C LYS A 260 19.49 17.67 31.08
N GLU A 261 19.31 16.81 30.10
CA GLU A 261 20.44 16.22 29.37
C GLU A 261 21.14 17.26 28.49
N LEU A 262 20.38 18.16 27.87
CA LEU A 262 20.92 19.26 27.06
C LEU A 262 21.78 20.22 27.95
N ASP A 263 21.27 20.62 29.12
CA ASP A 263 22.05 21.44 30.07
C ASP A 263 23.35 20.75 30.47
N ARG A 264 23.31 19.44 30.77
CA ARG A 264 24.49 18.67 31.11
C ARG A 264 25.49 18.64 29.94
N HIS A 265 25.01 18.41 28.72
CA HIS A 265 25.85 18.33 27.54
C HIS A 265 26.50 19.69 27.20
N LEU A 266 25.75 20.79 27.35
CA LEU A 266 26.28 22.16 27.15
C LEU A 266 27.41 22.49 28.12
N LYS A 267 27.30 22.10 29.39
CA LYS A 267 28.39 22.25 30.38
C LYS A 267 29.65 21.49 30.00
N VAL A 268 29.49 20.27 29.44
CA VAL A 268 30.63 19.48 28.94
C VAL A 268 31.28 20.14 27.74
N ILE A 269 30.51 20.75 26.85
CA ILE A 269 31.04 21.52 25.71
C ILE A 269 31.88 22.68 26.20
N GLU A 270 31.31 23.49 27.12
CA GLU A 270 32.00 24.64 27.69
C GLU A 270 33.33 24.27 28.39
N GLU A 271 33.31 23.20 29.21
CA GLU A 271 34.53 22.68 29.84
C GLU A 271 35.57 22.24 28.85
N ASN A 272 35.16 21.56 27.76
CA ASN A 272 36.07 21.11 26.70
C ASN A 272 36.67 22.28 25.93
N GLU A 273 35.89 23.31 25.61
CA GLU A 273 36.36 24.51 24.95
C GLU A 273 37.38 25.26 25.83
N LYS A 274 37.10 25.39 27.11
CA LYS A 274 38.05 26.00 28.08
C LYS A 274 39.36 25.24 28.14
N ARG A 275 39.32 23.89 28.29
CA ARG A 275 40.55 23.07 28.31
C ARG A 275 41.33 23.20 26.99
N LYS A 276 40.65 23.27 25.85
CA LYS A 276 41.29 23.48 24.55
C LYS A 276 41.97 24.85 24.48
N ALA A 277 41.34 25.90 24.95
CA ALA A 277 41.92 27.24 25.00
C ALA A 277 43.17 27.27 25.87
N GLU A 278 43.12 26.73 27.09
CA GLU A 278 44.24 26.63 28.03
C GLU A 278 45.43 25.83 27.42
N PHE A 279 45.12 24.74 26.68
CA PHE A 279 46.14 23.95 26.01
C PHE A 279 46.83 24.71 24.91
N LEU A 280 46.07 25.43 24.07
CA LEU A 280 46.63 26.27 23.00
C LEU A 280 47.46 27.43 23.52
N GLU A 281 47.06 28.01 24.65
CA GLU A 281 47.83 29.07 25.28
C GLU A 281 49.16 28.55 25.78
N LYS A 282 49.20 27.43 26.48
CA LYS A 282 50.47 26.77 26.90
C LYS A 282 51.38 26.43 25.73
N GLN A 283 50.84 25.90 24.64
CA GLN A 283 51.68 25.65 23.46
C GLN A 283 52.31 26.93 22.88
N ARG A 284 51.55 28.03 22.83
CA ARG A 284 52.08 29.33 22.38
C ARG A 284 53.20 29.83 23.29
N GLU A 285 53.04 29.73 24.60
CA GLU A 285 54.05 30.13 25.57
C GLU A 285 55.34 29.29 25.41
N GLU A 286 55.21 27.98 25.21
CA GLU A 286 56.36 27.10 24.98
C GLU A 286 57.08 27.41 23.66
N GLU A 287 56.34 27.71 22.60
CA GLU A 287 56.95 28.14 21.33
C GLU A 287 57.66 29.48 21.44
N LEU A 288 57.09 30.44 22.16
CA LEU A 288 57.76 31.74 22.42
C LEU A 288 59.09 31.56 23.18
N LYS A 289 59.08 30.77 24.24
CA LYS A 289 60.27 30.46 25.03
C LYS A 289 61.37 29.74 24.22
N LYS A 290 60.98 28.91 23.27
CA LYS A 290 61.96 28.28 22.35
C LYS A 290 62.57 29.29 21.38
N ARG A 291 61.77 30.21 20.83
CA ARG A 291 62.27 31.26 19.94
C ARG A 291 63.19 32.22 20.66
N GLU A 292 62.88 32.66 21.87
CA GLU A 292 63.73 33.50 22.71
C GLU A 292 65.07 32.84 22.96
N LYS A 293 65.16 31.57 23.28
CA LYS A 293 66.39 30.80 23.47
C LYS A 293 67.21 30.70 22.20
N GLU A 294 66.59 30.47 21.02
CA GLU A 294 67.30 30.42 19.75
C GLU A 294 67.84 31.80 19.27
N GLU A 295 67.25 32.91 19.75
CA GLU A 295 67.72 34.25 19.53
C GLU A 295 68.85 34.62 20.46
N GLU A 296 68.91 34.13 21.69
CA GLU A 296 69.99 34.33 22.67
C GLU A 296 71.27 33.51 22.31
N GLU A 297 71.12 32.43 21.56
CA GLU A 297 72.25 31.57 21.12
C GLU A 297 72.90 32.03 19.81
N LYS A 298 72.41 33.09 19.15
CA LYS A 298 72.93 33.69 17.91
C LYS A 298 73.71 34.97 18.18
#